data_287d0171ca063f5c8d52eb827879cd44
#
_entry.id   287d0171ca063f5c8d52eb827879cd44
#
_cell.length_a   1.000
_cell.length_b   1.000
_cell.length_c   1.000
_cell.angle_alpha   90.00
_cell.angle_beta   90.00
_cell.angle_gamma   90.00
#
_symmetry.space_group_name_H-M   'P 1'
#
loop_
_entity.id
_entity.type
_entity.pdbx_description
1 polymer ?
#
loop_
_entity_poly.entity_id
_entity_poly.type
_entity_poly.pdbx_seq_one_letter_code
_entity_poly.pdbx_strand_id
1 'polypeptide(L)'
;YYFLAFILQQDADYMTADGKFDVTTDAAKTAFNELATMVTEDKVTDLEGLTGGADMEGYQQLYAGRNMIVPRGPWTISEGEQSFGLKLGTDFDYAAMPQYGNNQKFASENGWSLAVSSSCKEQEIALKFLEYLYQDDVMLEHNIRCTQIPAKKSLAQSEEYKKEVPYADVLVGILDQGQFIGNFNTDRLKETINNTFVSYCSGEYGSLDEAMEDMNTKLNGILE
;
A
#
# COMPACT_ATOMS: atom_id res chain seq x y z
N TYR A 1 3.64 -0.09 -4.89
CA TYR A 1 2.17 -0.05 -5.15
C TYR A 1 1.71 1.20 -5.89
N TYR A 2 2.37 2.37 -5.73
CA TYR A 2 1.96 3.61 -6.43
C TYR A 2 2.02 3.45 -7.94
N PHE A 3 3.04 2.79 -8.46
CA PHE A 3 3.13 2.45 -9.88
C PHE A 3 1.88 1.72 -10.38
N LEU A 4 1.44 0.66 -9.66
CA LEU A 4 0.24 -0.08 -10.02
C LEU A 4 -1.03 0.78 -9.88
N ALA A 5 -1.12 1.58 -8.83
CA ALA A 5 -2.25 2.48 -8.64
C ALA A 5 -2.35 3.52 -9.77
N PHE A 6 -1.24 4.08 -10.21
CA PHE A 6 -1.22 5.04 -11.32
C PHE A 6 -1.64 4.42 -12.65
N ILE A 7 -1.34 3.13 -12.88
CA ILE A 7 -1.87 2.39 -14.05
C ILE A 7 -3.40 2.28 -13.94
N LEU A 8 -3.91 1.78 -12.80
CA LEU A 8 -5.33 1.59 -12.57
C LEU A 8 -6.13 2.89 -12.67
N GLN A 9 -5.57 4.01 -12.24
CA GLN A 9 -6.19 5.32 -12.29
C GLN A 9 -6.30 5.90 -13.70
N GLN A 10 -5.63 5.31 -14.68
CA GLN A 10 -5.76 5.63 -16.11
C GLN A 10 -6.76 4.72 -16.83
N ASP A 11 -7.64 4.02 -16.10
CA ASP A 11 -8.58 3.02 -16.61
C ASP A 11 -7.88 1.87 -17.37
N ALA A 12 -6.63 1.57 -17.01
CA ALA A 12 -5.84 0.46 -17.51
C ALA A 12 -5.63 -0.59 -16.42
N ASP A 13 -5.12 -1.76 -16.78
CA ASP A 13 -4.73 -2.81 -15.85
C ASP A 13 -3.25 -3.16 -16.07
N TYR A 14 -2.60 -3.63 -15.02
CA TYR A 14 -1.23 -4.15 -15.07
C TYR A 14 -1.20 -5.67 -15.32
N MET A 15 -2.38 -6.30 -15.41
CA MET A 15 -2.55 -7.70 -15.75
C MET A 15 -3.49 -7.88 -16.95
N THR A 16 -3.17 -8.86 -17.77
CA THR A 16 -4.02 -9.29 -18.87
C THR A 16 -5.13 -10.22 -18.39
N ALA A 17 -6.17 -10.43 -19.23
CA ALA A 17 -7.29 -11.30 -18.91
C ALA A 17 -6.89 -12.78 -18.69
N ASP A 18 -5.75 -13.22 -19.23
CA ASP A 18 -5.19 -14.57 -19.03
C ASP A 18 -4.25 -14.63 -17.80
N GLY A 19 -4.22 -13.58 -17.00
CA GLY A 19 -3.52 -13.56 -15.71
C GLY A 19 -2.01 -13.34 -15.77
N LYS A 20 -1.52 -12.76 -16.86
CA LYS A 20 -0.11 -12.36 -17.01
C LYS A 20 0.06 -10.87 -16.71
N PHE A 21 1.26 -10.48 -16.28
CA PHE A 21 1.60 -9.07 -16.20
C PHE A 21 1.78 -8.47 -17.61
N ASP A 22 1.25 -7.27 -17.79
CA ASP A 22 1.53 -6.40 -18.94
C ASP A 22 1.76 -4.97 -18.47
N VAL A 23 3.01 -4.67 -18.16
CA VAL A 23 3.48 -3.34 -17.78
C VAL A 23 4.17 -2.61 -18.94
N THR A 24 4.02 -3.10 -20.18
CA THR A 24 4.59 -2.45 -21.38
C THR A 24 3.63 -1.48 -22.06
N THR A 25 2.41 -1.37 -21.55
CA THR A 25 1.37 -0.47 -22.06
C THR A 25 1.74 1.01 -21.91
N ASP A 26 1.14 1.88 -22.71
CA ASP A 26 1.36 3.33 -22.62
C ASP A 26 0.98 3.87 -21.23
N ALA A 27 -0.10 3.34 -20.62
CA ALA A 27 -0.50 3.72 -19.28
C ALA A 27 0.57 3.34 -18.22
N ALA A 28 1.17 2.16 -18.34
CA ALA A 28 2.24 1.73 -17.46
C ALA A 28 3.51 2.56 -17.64
N LYS A 29 3.89 2.84 -18.89
CA LYS A 29 5.04 3.71 -19.21
C LYS A 29 4.84 5.12 -18.67
N THR A 30 3.64 5.68 -18.86
CA THR A 30 3.29 7.00 -18.32
C THR A 30 3.37 7.02 -16.80
N ALA A 31 2.79 6.05 -16.12
CA ALA A 31 2.84 5.93 -14.66
C ALA A 31 4.27 5.80 -14.12
N PHE A 32 5.10 5.01 -14.78
CA PHE A 32 6.49 4.80 -14.38
C PHE A 32 7.33 6.05 -14.59
N ASN A 33 7.19 6.69 -15.74
CA ASN A 33 7.92 7.92 -16.07
C ASN A 33 7.54 9.07 -15.14
N GLU A 34 6.27 9.22 -14.79
CA GLU A 34 5.82 10.25 -13.83
C GLU A 34 6.51 10.08 -12.46
N LEU A 35 6.55 8.85 -11.94
CA LEU A 35 7.26 8.57 -10.70
C LEU A 35 8.78 8.82 -10.83
N ALA A 36 9.37 8.47 -11.97
CA ALA A 36 10.79 8.71 -12.21
C ALA A 36 11.11 10.20 -12.29
N THR A 37 10.24 11.00 -12.93
CA THR A 37 10.38 12.47 -13.02
C THR A 37 10.39 13.11 -11.63
N MET A 38 9.59 12.64 -10.69
CA MET A 38 9.60 13.13 -9.29
C MET A 38 10.98 13.00 -8.63
N VAL A 39 11.75 11.98 -9.02
CA VAL A 39 13.12 11.74 -8.50
C VAL A 39 14.17 12.48 -9.32
N THR A 40 14.12 12.34 -10.65
CA THR A 40 15.24 12.73 -11.52
C THR A 40 15.21 14.20 -11.95
N GLU A 41 14.01 14.78 -12.09
CA GLU A 41 13.81 16.16 -12.58
C GLU A 41 13.28 17.08 -11.49
N ASP A 42 12.12 16.75 -10.91
CA ASP A 42 11.46 17.60 -9.91
C ASP A 42 12.17 17.58 -8.55
N LYS A 43 12.86 16.46 -8.23
CA LYS A 43 13.61 16.27 -6.98
C LYS A 43 12.77 16.50 -5.72
N VAL A 44 11.51 16.13 -5.80
CA VAL A 44 10.56 16.19 -4.67
C VAL A 44 10.65 14.96 -3.76
N THR A 45 11.35 13.91 -4.22
CA THR A 45 11.69 12.70 -3.48
C THR A 45 13.03 12.15 -3.96
N ASP A 46 13.55 11.12 -3.28
CA ASP A 46 14.80 10.45 -3.61
C ASP A 46 14.67 8.92 -3.60
N LEU A 47 15.78 8.22 -3.81
CA LEU A 47 15.84 6.76 -3.84
C LEU A 47 16.30 6.14 -2.50
N GLU A 48 16.61 6.93 -1.47
CA GLU A 48 17.22 6.42 -0.24
C GLU A 48 16.36 5.35 0.43
N GLY A 49 15.03 5.55 0.44
CA GLY A 49 14.08 4.58 0.98
C GLY A 49 14.02 3.24 0.24
N LEU A 50 14.39 3.22 -1.05
CA LEU A 50 14.43 2.01 -1.88
C LEU A 50 15.78 1.31 -1.87
N THR A 51 16.87 2.06 -1.63
CA THR A 51 18.25 1.55 -1.65
C THR A 51 18.77 1.16 -0.26
N GLY A 52 17.97 1.34 0.79
CA GLY A 52 18.37 1.06 2.17
C GLY A 52 19.28 2.14 2.76
N GLY A 53 19.39 3.30 2.12
CA GLY A 53 20.17 4.45 2.62
C GLY A 53 19.43 5.30 3.66
N ALA A 54 18.10 5.19 3.72
CA ALA A 54 17.31 5.94 4.67
C ALA A 54 17.50 5.44 6.12
N ASP A 55 17.67 6.38 7.04
CA ASP A 55 17.85 6.11 8.47
C ASP A 55 16.52 5.80 9.20
N MET A 56 15.37 6.09 8.56
CA MET A 56 14.03 5.83 9.08
C MET A 56 13.01 5.67 7.95
N GLU A 57 11.89 5.04 8.25
CA GLU A 57 10.77 4.88 7.31
C GLU A 57 10.17 6.22 6.87
N GLY A 58 9.62 6.29 5.66
CA GLY A 58 9.09 7.53 5.09
C GLY A 58 8.05 8.25 5.97
N TYR A 59 7.16 7.48 6.64
CA TYR A 59 6.18 8.06 7.57
C TYR A 59 6.81 8.57 8.87
N GLN A 60 7.90 7.96 9.33
CA GLN A 60 8.67 8.47 10.47
C GLN A 60 9.39 9.76 10.10
N GLN A 61 9.85 9.88 8.86
CA GLN A 61 10.41 11.13 8.34
C GLN A 61 9.37 12.26 8.31
N LEU A 62 8.10 11.95 7.97
CA LEU A 62 7.00 12.91 8.09
C LEU A 62 6.85 13.38 9.54
N TYR A 63 6.79 12.46 10.49
CA TYR A 63 6.64 12.79 11.91
C TYR A 63 7.86 13.53 12.48
N ALA A 64 9.03 13.32 11.92
CA ALA A 64 10.24 14.08 12.24
C ALA A 64 10.34 15.44 11.53
N GLY A 65 9.32 15.81 10.73
CA GLY A 65 9.27 17.08 9.99
C GLY A 65 10.21 17.14 8.78
N ARG A 66 10.67 16.00 8.27
CA ARG A 66 11.55 15.93 7.09
C ARG A 66 10.77 15.85 5.77
N ASN A 67 9.60 15.24 5.80
CA ASN A 67 8.70 15.11 4.65
C ASN A 67 7.40 15.89 4.89
N MET A 68 6.82 16.45 3.84
CA MET A 68 5.53 17.14 3.92
C MET A 68 4.35 16.20 3.71
N ILE A 69 4.53 15.20 2.85
CA ILE A 69 3.49 14.24 2.46
C ILE A 69 4.14 12.85 2.38
N VAL A 70 3.45 11.86 2.90
CA VAL A 70 3.82 10.46 2.72
C VAL A 70 2.56 9.61 2.52
N PRO A 71 2.47 8.86 1.41
CA PRO A 71 1.38 7.92 1.23
C PRO A 71 1.61 6.68 2.09
N ARG A 72 0.70 6.42 3.03
CA ARG A 72 0.76 5.26 3.95
C ARG A 72 -0.65 4.85 4.39
N GLY A 73 -0.75 3.65 4.91
CA GLY A 73 -1.99 3.17 5.51
C GLY A 73 -2.25 3.78 6.90
N PRO A 74 -3.48 3.65 7.43
CA PRO A 74 -3.91 4.34 8.64
C PRO A 74 -3.19 3.88 9.92
N TRP A 75 -2.58 2.71 9.93
CA TRP A 75 -1.82 2.19 11.09
C TRP A 75 -0.68 3.12 11.52
N THR A 76 -0.18 3.97 10.63
CA THR A 76 0.90 4.91 10.94
C THR A 76 0.41 6.06 11.84
N ILE A 77 -0.90 6.33 11.89
CA ILE A 77 -1.47 7.38 12.73
C ILE A 77 -1.24 7.08 14.21
N SER A 78 -1.54 5.85 14.64
CA SER A 78 -1.31 5.45 16.03
C SER A 78 0.17 5.53 16.43
N GLU A 79 1.09 5.27 15.51
CA GLU A 79 2.52 5.43 15.77
C GLU A 79 2.90 6.92 15.91
N GLY A 80 2.35 7.80 15.08
CA GLY A 80 2.54 9.24 15.19
C GLY A 80 2.11 9.77 16.56
N GLU A 81 0.98 9.30 17.05
CA GLU A 81 0.45 9.71 18.35
C GLU A 81 1.22 9.09 19.53
N GLN A 82 1.50 7.79 19.49
CA GLN A 82 2.07 7.05 20.61
C GLN A 82 3.59 7.18 20.70
N SER A 83 4.30 7.17 19.58
CA SER A 83 5.76 7.15 19.53
C SER A 83 6.38 8.53 19.33
N PHE A 84 5.68 9.41 18.62
CA PHE A 84 6.15 10.77 18.32
C PHE A 84 5.42 11.86 19.13
N GLY A 85 4.34 11.52 19.85
CA GLY A 85 3.59 12.46 20.68
C GLY A 85 2.82 13.51 19.88
N LEU A 86 2.60 13.28 18.60
CA LEU A 86 1.90 14.17 17.68
C LEU A 86 0.39 13.98 17.78
N LYS A 87 -0.38 14.96 17.31
CA LYS A 87 -1.85 14.91 17.32
C LYS A 87 -2.40 15.04 15.91
N LEU A 88 -3.21 14.07 15.50
CA LEU A 88 -3.98 14.14 14.27
C LEU A 88 -4.88 15.38 14.27
N GLY A 89 -4.97 16.08 13.14
CA GLY A 89 -5.71 17.33 12.99
C GLY A 89 -5.05 18.57 13.59
N THR A 90 -3.86 18.44 14.19
CA THR A 90 -3.08 19.57 14.73
C THR A 90 -1.67 19.60 14.17
N ASP A 91 -0.94 18.50 14.31
CA ASP A 91 0.47 18.39 13.89
C ASP A 91 0.60 17.71 12.52
N PHE A 92 -0.33 16.83 12.19
CA PHE A 92 -0.46 16.18 10.88
C PHE A 92 -1.94 15.88 10.60
N ASP A 93 -2.25 15.56 9.34
CA ASP A 93 -3.60 15.17 8.92
C ASP A 93 -3.55 13.94 8.01
N TYR A 94 -4.72 13.35 7.75
CA TYR A 94 -4.87 12.16 6.93
C TYR A 94 -5.98 12.37 5.89
N ALA A 95 -5.65 12.18 4.63
CA ALA A 95 -6.57 12.35 3.52
C ALA A 95 -6.43 11.21 2.50
N ALA A 96 -7.43 11.04 1.65
CA ALA A 96 -7.30 10.19 0.48
C ALA A 96 -6.17 10.69 -0.43
N MET A 97 -5.48 9.76 -1.11
CA MET A 97 -4.48 10.14 -2.10
C MET A 97 -5.11 11.03 -3.19
N PRO A 98 -4.37 12.03 -3.68
CA PRO A 98 -4.78 12.77 -4.86
C PRO A 98 -5.06 11.82 -6.03
N GLN A 99 -6.09 12.15 -6.81
CA GLN A 99 -6.38 11.42 -8.05
C GLN A 99 -5.30 11.75 -9.09
N TYR A 100 -4.65 10.72 -9.61
CA TYR A 100 -3.66 10.85 -10.68
C TYR A 100 -4.30 10.87 -12.06
N GLY A 101 -5.30 10.02 -12.31
CA GLY A 101 -5.98 9.83 -13.59
C GLY A 101 -7.49 10.07 -13.49
N ASN A 102 -8.26 9.15 -14.06
CA ASN A 102 -9.71 9.26 -14.21
C ASN A 102 -10.51 8.77 -13.00
N ASN A 103 -9.88 8.06 -12.07
CA ASN A 103 -10.50 7.43 -10.92
C ASN A 103 -9.53 7.43 -9.72
N GLN A 104 -9.92 6.85 -8.59
CA GLN A 104 -9.10 6.70 -7.38
C GLN A 104 -8.74 5.25 -7.06
N LYS A 105 -8.71 4.37 -8.05
CA LYS A 105 -8.36 2.96 -7.86
C LYS A 105 -6.94 2.81 -7.30
N PHE A 106 -6.76 1.77 -6.52
CA PHE A 106 -5.46 1.39 -5.98
C PHE A 106 -5.32 -0.12 -5.89
N ALA A 107 -4.10 -0.63 -6.01
CA ALA A 107 -3.78 -2.02 -5.79
C ALA A 107 -3.64 -2.29 -4.29
N SER A 108 -4.33 -3.30 -3.79
CA SER A 108 -4.33 -3.68 -2.38
C SER A 108 -4.06 -5.18 -2.21
N GLU A 109 -3.17 -5.50 -1.30
CA GLU A 109 -2.96 -6.88 -0.82
C GLU A 109 -3.38 -7.03 0.64
N ASN A 110 -3.85 -5.99 1.26
CA ASN A 110 -3.71 -5.77 2.68
C ASN A 110 -4.74 -6.39 3.57
N GLY A 111 -4.21 -7.02 4.56
CA GLY A 111 -4.80 -7.36 5.82
C GLY A 111 -3.90 -8.33 6.56
N TRP A 112 -4.07 -8.39 7.84
CA TRP A 112 -3.51 -9.43 8.66
C TRP A 112 -4.40 -10.65 8.60
N SER A 113 -3.83 -11.82 8.35
CA SER A 113 -4.52 -13.09 8.42
C SER A 113 -4.08 -13.84 9.66
N LEU A 114 -5.02 -14.46 10.35
CA LEU A 114 -4.73 -15.36 11.47
C LEU A 114 -4.86 -16.79 10.97
N ALA A 115 -3.85 -17.60 11.24
CA ALA A 115 -3.84 -19.01 10.85
C ALA A 115 -3.40 -19.88 12.03
N VAL A 116 -3.96 -21.09 12.11
CA VAL A 116 -3.50 -22.12 13.05
C VAL A 116 -2.47 -22.99 12.33
N SER A 117 -1.28 -23.13 12.92
CA SER A 117 -0.25 -24.00 12.37
C SER A 117 -0.76 -25.46 12.28
N SER A 118 -0.43 -26.16 11.20
CA SER A 118 -0.72 -27.59 11.03
C SER A 118 -0.04 -28.47 12.11
N SER A 119 1.03 -27.98 12.71
CA SER A 119 1.73 -28.65 13.82
C SER A 119 1.15 -28.34 15.21
N CYS A 120 0.12 -27.47 15.29
CA CYS A 120 -0.52 -27.15 16.57
C CYS A 120 -1.22 -28.40 17.13
N LYS A 121 -0.87 -28.79 18.35
CA LYS A 121 -1.47 -29.94 19.03
C LYS A 121 -2.85 -29.64 19.61
N GLU A 122 -3.11 -28.37 19.92
CA GLU A 122 -4.33 -27.88 20.58
C GLU A 122 -5.18 -27.07 19.60
N GLN A 123 -5.49 -27.65 18.43
CA GLN A 123 -6.18 -26.93 17.33
C GLN A 123 -7.54 -26.38 17.76
N GLU A 124 -8.31 -27.14 18.56
CA GLU A 124 -9.63 -26.67 19.04
C GLU A 124 -9.52 -25.42 19.92
N ILE A 125 -8.49 -25.35 20.78
CA ILE A 125 -8.26 -24.19 21.63
C ILE A 125 -7.82 -23.00 20.78
N ALA A 126 -6.93 -23.23 19.81
CA ALA A 126 -6.50 -22.19 18.89
C ALA A 126 -7.68 -21.63 18.07
N LEU A 127 -8.57 -22.48 17.58
CA LEU A 127 -9.77 -22.05 16.86
C LEU A 127 -10.71 -21.23 17.75
N LYS A 128 -10.96 -21.66 19.00
CA LYS A 128 -11.75 -20.86 19.96
C LYS A 128 -11.14 -19.48 20.24
N PHE A 129 -9.80 -19.39 20.27
CA PHE A 129 -9.13 -18.12 20.39
C PHE A 129 -9.34 -17.22 19.16
N LEU A 130 -9.29 -17.79 17.95
CA LEU A 130 -9.62 -17.05 16.73
C LEU A 130 -11.09 -16.59 16.75
N GLU A 131 -12.04 -17.47 17.14
CA GLU A 131 -13.44 -17.10 17.28
C GLU A 131 -13.64 -15.95 18.27
N TYR A 132 -12.91 -15.91 19.37
CA TYR A 132 -12.92 -14.81 20.32
C TYR A 132 -12.43 -13.50 19.67
N LEU A 133 -11.31 -13.54 18.93
CA LEU A 133 -10.78 -12.37 18.24
C LEU A 133 -11.73 -11.84 17.16
N TYR A 134 -12.62 -12.67 16.62
CA TYR A 134 -13.62 -12.30 15.62
C TYR A 134 -14.98 -11.87 16.22
N GLN A 135 -15.11 -11.79 17.54
CA GLN A 135 -16.27 -11.18 18.18
C GLN A 135 -16.32 -9.68 17.84
N ASP A 136 -17.52 -9.15 17.68
CA ASP A 136 -17.69 -7.78 17.16
C ASP A 136 -17.07 -6.71 18.05
N ASP A 137 -17.26 -6.84 19.35
CA ASP A 137 -16.69 -5.94 20.36
C ASP A 137 -15.17 -6.01 20.40
N VAL A 138 -14.59 -7.20 20.38
CA VAL A 138 -13.14 -7.43 20.41
C VAL A 138 -12.50 -6.89 19.11
N MET A 139 -13.07 -7.22 17.96
CA MET A 139 -12.58 -6.76 16.66
C MET A 139 -12.66 -5.23 16.57
N LEU A 140 -13.78 -4.64 16.99
CA LEU A 140 -13.97 -3.19 16.92
C LEU A 140 -12.96 -2.46 17.80
N GLU A 141 -12.83 -2.86 19.07
CA GLU A 141 -11.88 -2.26 20.00
C GLU A 141 -10.43 -2.37 19.48
N HIS A 142 -10.04 -3.55 18.97
CA HIS A 142 -8.70 -3.75 18.40
C HIS A 142 -8.43 -2.80 17.23
N ASN A 143 -9.36 -2.72 16.27
CA ASN A 143 -9.15 -1.90 15.08
C ASN A 143 -9.17 -0.39 15.39
N ILE A 144 -9.98 0.07 16.34
CA ILE A 144 -9.93 1.45 16.83
C ILE A 144 -8.55 1.76 17.42
N ARG A 145 -8.04 0.91 18.32
CA ARG A 145 -6.74 1.11 18.99
C ARG A 145 -5.54 1.07 18.04
N CYS A 146 -5.63 0.22 17.00
CA CYS A 146 -4.56 0.06 16.01
C CYS A 146 -4.76 0.96 14.78
N THR A 147 -5.77 1.83 14.79
CA THR A 147 -6.12 2.70 13.64
C THR A 147 -6.28 1.94 12.33
N GLN A 148 -6.86 0.73 12.39
CA GLN A 148 -7.08 -0.13 11.24
C GLN A 148 -8.56 -0.25 10.89
N ILE A 149 -8.85 -0.68 9.66
CA ILE A 149 -10.20 -0.90 9.19
C ILE A 149 -10.67 -2.29 9.65
N PRO A 150 -11.84 -2.40 10.32
CA PRO A 150 -12.40 -3.70 10.67
C PRO A 150 -12.65 -4.58 9.45
N ALA A 151 -12.33 -5.87 9.55
CA ALA A 151 -12.55 -6.83 8.46
C ALA A 151 -14.05 -7.08 8.16
N LYS A 152 -14.94 -6.79 9.12
CA LYS A 152 -16.39 -6.85 8.91
C LYS A 152 -16.91 -5.50 8.42
N LYS A 153 -17.54 -5.45 7.25
CA LYS A 153 -18.13 -4.22 6.69
C LYS A 153 -19.12 -3.56 7.65
N SER A 154 -19.91 -4.34 8.39
CA SER A 154 -20.86 -3.83 9.38
C SER A 154 -20.18 -3.04 10.50
N LEU A 155 -19.00 -3.46 10.94
CA LEU A 155 -18.22 -2.76 11.95
C LEU A 155 -17.51 -1.53 11.37
N ALA A 156 -16.92 -1.65 10.18
CA ALA A 156 -16.28 -0.52 9.51
C ALA A 156 -17.28 0.63 9.21
N GLN A 157 -18.55 0.30 9.00
CA GLN A 157 -19.62 1.27 8.75
C GLN A 157 -20.40 1.67 10.01
N SER A 158 -20.05 1.13 11.18
CA SER A 158 -20.75 1.42 12.43
C SER A 158 -20.53 2.88 12.89
N GLU A 159 -21.54 3.44 13.53
CA GLU A 159 -21.46 4.79 14.14
C GLU A 159 -20.39 4.85 15.24
N GLU A 160 -20.15 3.74 15.93
CA GLU A 160 -19.13 3.65 16.97
C GLU A 160 -17.74 3.77 16.37
N TYR A 161 -17.43 3.02 15.30
CA TYR A 161 -16.14 3.12 14.60
C TYR A 161 -15.91 4.53 14.03
N LYS A 162 -16.91 5.10 13.37
CA LYS A 162 -16.83 6.46 12.80
C LYS A 162 -16.63 7.54 13.84
N LYS A 163 -17.24 7.38 15.02
CA LYS A 163 -17.10 8.33 16.12
C LYS A 163 -15.69 8.32 16.74
N GLU A 164 -15.11 7.13 16.90
CA GLU A 164 -13.81 6.95 17.54
C GLU A 164 -12.63 7.13 16.57
N VAL A 165 -12.86 7.02 15.25
CA VAL A 165 -11.84 7.14 14.21
C VAL A 165 -12.16 8.36 13.33
N PRO A 166 -11.55 9.52 13.56
CA PRO A 166 -11.91 10.78 12.88
C PRO A 166 -11.83 10.75 11.35
N TYR A 167 -11.00 9.86 10.78
CA TYR A 167 -10.80 9.69 9.33
C TYR A 167 -11.54 8.44 8.79
N ALA A 168 -12.45 7.84 9.54
CA ALA A 168 -13.18 6.64 9.13
C ALA A 168 -13.91 6.82 7.79
N ASP A 169 -14.52 8.00 7.56
CA ASP A 169 -15.21 8.28 6.31
C ASP A 169 -14.27 8.30 5.10
N VAL A 170 -13.03 8.79 5.25
CA VAL A 170 -11.98 8.70 4.21
C VAL A 170 -11.67 7.25 3.91
N LEU A 171 -11.41 6.43 4.95
CA LEU A 171 -11.05 5.02 4.80
C LEU A 171 -12.18 4.20 4.18
N VAL A 172 -13.40 4.36 4.67
CA VAL A 172 -14.57 3.64 4.17
C VAL A 172 -14.93 4.09 2.76
N GLY A 173 -14.78 5.39 2.46
CA GLY A 173 -15.09 5.96 1.15
C GLY A 173 -14.19 5.45 0.02
N ILE A 174 -12.95 5.03 0.32
CA ILE A 174 -12.02 4.52 -0.70
C ILE A 174 -12.02 2.99 -0.85
N LEU A 175 -12.68 2.24 0.06
CA LEU A 175 -12.61 0.76 0.06
C LEU A 175 -13.09 0.13 -1.25
N ASP A 176 -14.14 0.68 -1.84
CA ASP A 176 -14.70 0.15 -3.10
C ASP A 176 -13.81 0.47 -4.32
N GLN A 177 -12.78 1.30 -4.17
CA GLN A 177 -11.78 1.61 -5.19
C GLN A 177 -10.59 0.64 -5.15
N GLY A 178 -10.47 -0.17 -4.10
CA GLY A 178 -9.39 -1.13 -3.95
C GLY A 178 -9.55 -2.32 -4.90
N GLN A 179 -8.51 -2.59 -5.70
CA GLN A 179 -8.39 -3.79 -6.51
C GLN A 179 -7.42 -4.75 -5.82
N PHE A 180 -7.83 -6.01 -5.65
CA PHE A 180 -6.92 -7.03 -5.13
C PHE A 180 -5.73 -7.21 -6.07
N ILE A 181 -4.53 -7.14 -5.52
CA ILE A 181 -3.29 -7.09 -6.30
C ILE A 181 -3.05 -8.37 -7.13
N GLY A 182 -3.47 -9.52 -6.62
CA GLY A 182 -3.30 -10.81 -7.27
C GLY A 182 -2.86 -11.91 -6.29
N ASN A 183 -2.93 -13.16 -6.73
CA ASN A 183 -2.55 -14.33 -5.92
C ASN A 183 -1.17 -14.84 -6.33
N PHE A 184 -0.13 -14.10 -6.00
CA PHE A 184 1.27 -14.40 -6.31
C PHE A 184 2.18 -13.86 -5.21
N ASN A 185 3.50 -14.06 -5.34
CA ASN A 185 4.48 -13.56 -4.37
C ASN A 185 4.65 -12.04 -4.50
N THR A 186 3.95 -11.30 -3.64
CA THR A 186 3.94 -9.83 -3.65
C THR A 186 5.25 -9.20 -3.20
N ASP A 187 6.09 -9.89 -2.43
CA ASP A 187 7.42 -9.39 -2.07
C ASP A 187 8.36 -9.40 -3.28
N ARG A 188 8.31 -10.48 -4.08
CA ARG A 188 9.07 -10.53 -5.34
C ARG A 188 8.58 -9.49 -6.35
N LEU A 189 7.27 -9.23 -6.40
CA LEU A 189 6.72 -8.16 -7.22
C LEU A 189 7.27 -6.79 -6.80
N LYS A 190 7.22 -6.46 -5.51
CA LYS A 190 7.75 -5.20 -4.97
C LYS A 190 9.24 -5.05 -5.28
N GLU A 191 10.02 -6.10 -5.01
CA GLU A 191 11.45 -6.11 -5.26
C GLU A 191 11.75 -5.88 -6.74
N THR A 192 11.05 -6.55 -7.65
CA THR A 192 11.23 -6.38 -9.09
C THR A 192 10.95 -4.97 -9.54
N ILE A 193 9.79 -4.39 -9.14
CA ILE A 193 9.43 -3.02 -9.49
C ILE A 193 10.45 -2.03 -8.92
N ASN A 194 10.80 -2.15 -7.65
CA ASN A 194 11.73 -1.23 -6.99
C ASN A 194 13.12 -1.28 -7.60
N ASN A 195 13.66 -2.48 -7.84
CA ASN A 195 14.99 -2.64 -8.45
C ASN A 195 15.03 -2.06 -9.87
N THR A 196 14.02 -2.33 -10.69
CA THR A 196 13.95 -1.75 -12.03
C THR A 196 13.83 -0.22 -11.98
N PHE A 197 13.04 0.30 -11.04
CA PHE A 197 12.89 1.74 -10.85
C PHE A 197 14.20 2.42 -10.44
N VAL A 198 14.91 1.86 -9.47
CA VAL A 198 16.20 2.37 -9.02
C VAL A 198 17.22 2.34 -10.16
N SER A 199 17.34 1.23 -10.89
CA SER A 199 18.24 1.09 -12.01
C SER A 199 17.94 2.07 -13.15
N TYR A 200 16.65 2.29 -13.44
CA TYR A 200 16.23 3.27 -14.45
C TYR A 200 16.59 4.71 -14.02
N CYS A 201 16.23 5.12 -12.81
CA CYS A 201 16.56 6.45 -12.29
C CYS A 201 18.08 6.69 -12.15
N SER A 202 18.87 5.62 -12.01
CA SER A 202 20.34 5.65 -11.97
C SER A 202 21.00 5.65 -13.34
N GLY A 203 20.20 5.54 -14.44
CA GLY A 203 20.70 5.57 -15.81
C GLY A 203 21.32 4.24 -16.29
N GLU A 204 20.96 3.12 -15.69
CA GLU A 204 21.45 1.79 -16.07
C GLU A 204 20.73 1.22 -17.29
N TYR A 205 19.54 1.73 -17.63
CA TYR A 205 18.81 1.39 -18.84
C TYR A 205 19.01 2.45 -19.93
N GLY A 206 19.07 2.01 -21.19
CA GLY A 206 19.21 2.88 -22.35
C GLY A 206 17.93 3.61 -22.71
N SER A 207 16.76 3.11 -22.28
CA SER A 207 15.47 3.71 -22.54
C SER A 207 14.40 3.24 -21.52
N LEU A 208 13.29 3.98 -21.46
CA LEU A 208 12.11 3.56 -20.71
C LEU A 208 11.55 2.23 -21.23
N ASP A 209 11.49 2.06 -22.54
CA ASP A 209 10.99 0.82 -23.15
C ASP A 209 11.81 -0.39 -22.71
N GLU A 210 13.13 -0.29 -22.71
CA GLU A 210 14.01 -1.35 -22.22
C GLU A 210 13.74 -1.71 -20.76
N ALA A 211 13.59 -0.73 -19.90
CA ALA A 211 13.29 -0.95 -18.48
C ALA A 211 11.94 -1.63 -18.28
N MET A 212 10.91 -1.22 -19.04
CA MET A 212 9.56 -1.77 -18.93
C MET A 212 9.48 -3.20 -19.50
N GLU A 213 10.18 -3.52 -20.57
CA GLU A 213 10.26 -4.87 -21.13
C GLU A 213 11.00 -5.84 -20.19
N ASP A 214 12.10 -5.39 -19.60
CA ASP A 214 12.84 -6.17 -18.60
C ASP A 214 11.99 -6.43 -17.36
N MET A 215 11.33 -5.38 -16.84
CA MET A 215 10.40 -5.50 -15.72
C MET A 215 9.28 -6.49 -16.04
N ASN A 216 8.64 -6.35 -17.19
CA ASN A 216 7.53 -7.24 -17.61
C ASN A 216 7.95 -8.70 -17.67
N THR A 217 9.14 -8.98 -18.19
CA THR A 217 9.71 -10.32 -18.25
C THR A 217 9.93 -10.89 -16.85
N LYS A 218 10.54 -10.12 -15.95
CA LYS A 218 10.80 -10.52 -14.56
C LYS A 218 9.52 -10.74 -13.78
N LEU A 219 8.51 -9.87 -13.95
CA LEU A 219 7.21 -10.00 -13.28
C LEU A 219 6.49 -11.27 -13.74
N ASN A 220 6.48 -11.60 -15.02
CA ASN A 220 5.89 -12.83 -15.52
C ASN A 220 6.62 -14.08 -15.01
N GLY A 221 7.92 -14.01 -14.76
CA GLY A 221 8.68 -15.08 -14.10
C GLY A 221 8.31 -15.31 -12.62
N ILE A 222 7.52 -14.43 -12.00
CA ILE A 222 6.99 -14.65 -10.65
C ILE A 222 5.79 -15.61 -10.66
N LEU A 223 5.08 -15.66 -11.79
CA LEU A 223 3.86 -16.46 -11.94
C LEU A 223 4.16 -17.96 -12.24
N GLU A 224 5.41 -18.29 -12.57
CA GLU A 224 5.89 -19.66 -12.83
C GLU A 224 6.32 -20.35 -11.52
#